data_dd3ce15db6f04017d67ababb03a326e4
#
_entry.id   dd3ce15db6f04017d67ababb03a326e4
#
_cell.length_a   1.000
_cell.length_b   1.000
_cell.length_c   1.000
_cell.angle_alpha   90.00
_cell.angle_beta   90.00
_cell.angle_gamma   90.00
#
_symmetry.space_group_name_H-M   'P 1'
#
loop_
_entity.id
_entity.type
_entity.pdbx_description
1 polymer ?
#
loop_
_entity_poly.entity_id
_entity_poly.type
_entity_poly.pdbx_seq_one_letter_code
_entity_poly.pdbx_strand_id
1 'polypeptide(L)'
;MATETNPRMHPGNGLEGISIGPSEIGLVDGENGQLIYRGHDAEVLVRENCFEEVAYLLWTGSLPTEAEVGELREVVFANMRHVAEEPATLAMLDPQALPMDAVRSAMSAWAMSRKMDEGGTLAEIGRAHV
;
A
#
# COMPACT_ATOMS: atom_id res chain seq x y z
N MET A 1 -0.78 22.63 34.23
CA MET A 1 -0.57 21.28 33.68
C MET A 1 0.82 21.30 33.07
N ALA A 2 1.80 20.68 33.72
CA ALA A 2 3.17 20.61 33.22
C ALA A 2 3.19 19.55 32.11
N THR A 3 3.59 19.91 30.90
CA THR A 3 3.90 18.98 29.80
C THR A 3 5.12 18.15 30.25
N GLU A 4 4.90 16.88 30.56
CA GLU A 4 5.98 15.91 30.70
C GLU A 4 6.77 15.87 29.41
N THR A 5 7.94 16.49 29.39
CA THR A 5 8.92 16.31 28.31
C THR A 5 9.45 14.89 28.42
N ASN A 6 9.17 14.07 27.39
CA ASN A 6 9.72 12.72 27.26
C ASN A 6 11.26 12.81 27.27
N PRO A 7 11.95 12.23 28.26
CA PRO A 7 13.40 12.36 28.42
C PRO A 7 14.23 11.64 27.34
N ARG A 8 13.60 10.99 26.39
CA ARG A 8 14.24 10.27 25.27
C ARG A 8 14.35 11.08 23.98
N MET A 9 13.84 12.31 23.94
CA MET A 9 13.99 13.18 22.78
C MET A 9 15.37 13.84 22.78
N HIS A 10 16.35 13.21 22.15
CA HIS A 10 17.62 13.85 21.82
C HIS A 10 17.47 14.59 20.48
N PRO A 11 17.84 15.89 20.42
CA PRO A 11 17.90 16.62 19.15
C PRO A 11 18.93 15.92 18.24
N GLY A 12 18.49 15.24 17.21
CA GLY A 12 19.37 14.56 16.25
C GLY A 12 19.02 13.10 15.92
N ASN A 13 18.12 12.46 16.66
CA ASN A 13 17.74 11.06 16.42
C ASN A 13 16.57 10.88 15.41
N GLY A 14 16.32 11.86 14.57
CA GLY A 14 15.22 11.79 13.62
C GLY A 14 13.84 11.74 14.30
N LEU A 15 13.01 10.77 13.93
CA LEU A 15 11.65 10.60 14.48
C LEU A 15 11.57 9.60 15.66
N GLU A 16 12.69 9.17 16.20
CA GLU A 16 12.70 8.23 17.32
C GLU A 16 11.94 8.81 18.53
N GLY A 17 10.97 8.05 19.02
CA GLY A 17 10.12 8.44 20.15
C GLY A 17 8.99 9.41 19.82
N ILE A 18 8.81 9.79 18.55
CA ILE A 18 7.67 10.62 18.10
C ILE A 18 6.53 9.69 17.72
N SER A 19 5.42 9.76 18.45
CA SER A 19 4.17 9.11 18.06
C SER A 19 3.36 10.03 17.17
N ILE A 20 3.03 9.57 15.97
CA ILE A 20 2.17 10.29 15.02
C ILE A 20 0.68 9.95 15.18
N GLY A 21 0.36 8.96 16.01
CA GLY A 21 -1.01 8.55 16.30
C GLY A 21 -1.16 7.02 16.41
N PRO A 22 -2.33 6.56 16.85
CA PRO A 22 -2.65 5.14 16.87
C PRO A 22 -2.82 4.60 15.44
N SER A 23 -2.44 3.36 15.22
CA SER A 23 -2.69 2.62 13.99
C SER A 23 -3.43 1.32 14.33
N GLU A 24 -4.51 1.05 13.58
CA GLU A 24 -5.24 -0.22 13.67
C GLU A 24 -4.75 -1.26 12.66
N ILE A 25 -3.85 -0.85 11.74
CA ILE A 25 -3.41 -1.70 10.62
C ILE A 25 -2.37 -2.70 11.08
N GLY A 26 -1.39 -2.26 11.88
CA GLY A 26 -0.30 -3.13 12.26
C GLY A 26 0.34 -2.75 13.59
N LEU A 27 0.89 -3.75 14.25
CA LEU A 27 1.71 -3.64 15.45
C LEU A 27 3.04 -4.31 15.21
N VAL A 28 4.14 -3.59 15.47
CA VAL A 28 5.49 -4.13 15.47
C VAL A 28 5.98 -4.19 16.91
N ASP A 29 6.15 -5.40 17.42
CA ASP A 29 6.78 -5.66 18.71
C ASP A 29 8.21 -6.14 18.49
N GLY A 30 9.14 -5.21 18.48
CA GLY A 30 10.56 -5.49 18.25
C GLY A 30 11.23 -6.23 19.40
N GLU A 31 10.70 -6.15 20.62
CA GLU A 31 11.25 -6.86 21.80
C GLU A 31 10.95 -8.36 21.73
N ASN A 32 9.76 -8.71 21.30
CA ASN A 32 9.33 -10.10 21.16
C ASN A 32 9.48 -10.64 19.72
N GLY A 33 9.90 -9.80 18.77
CA GLY A 33 10.05 -10.17 17.37
C GLY A 33 8.72 -10.48 16.67
N GLN A 34 7.64 -9.81 17.10
CA GLN A 34 6.29 -10.04 16.55
C GLN A 34 5.87 -8.92 15.60
N LEU A 35 5.28 -9.33 14.48
CA LEU A 35 4.61 -8.45 13.54
C LEU A 35 3.16 -8.89 13.40
N ILE A 36 2.24 -8.00 13.72
CA ILE A 36 0.80 -8.30 13.74
C ILE A 36 0.10 -7.36 12.75
N TYR A 37 -0.71 -7.90 11.85
CA TYR A 37 -1.56 -7.18 10.92
C TYR A 37 -3.03 -7.40 11.24
N ARG A 38 -3.76 -6.32 11.55
CA ARG A 38 -5.20 -6.37 11.90
C ARG A 38 -5.54 -7.49 12.91
N GLY A 39 -4.63 -7.74 13.90
CA GLY A 39 -4.81 -8.76 14.91
C GLY A 39 -4.34 -10.17 14.54
N HIS A 40 -3.83 -10.38 13.33
CA HIS A 40 -3.28 -11.65 12.85
C HIS A 40 -1.76 -11.60 12.84
N ASP A 41 -1.12 -12.68 13.27
CA ASP A 41 0.33 -12.83 13.21
C ASP A 41 0.79 -12.92 11.74
N ALA A 42 1.80 -12.12 11.38
CA ALA A 42 2.26 -12.04 9.99
C ALA A 42 2.87 -13.35 9.49
N GLU A 43 3.51 -14.17 10.36
CA GLU A 43 4.03 -15.47 9.96
C GLU A 43 2.92 -16.46 9.63
N VAL A 44 1.79 -16.37 10.34
CA VAL A 44 0.60 -17.19 10.04
C VAL A 44 0.00 -16.76 8.71
N LEU A 45 -0.15 -15.45 8.49
CA LEU A 45 -0.66 -14.93 7.24
C LEU A 45 0.19 -15.35 6.02
N VAL A 46 1.52 -15.33 6.15
CA VAL A 46 2.44 -15.77 5.07
C VAL A 46 2.28 -17.24 4.73
N ARG A 47 1.96 -18.07 5.73
CA ARG A 47 1.83 -19.53 5.52
C ARG A 47 0.46 -19.94 4.98
N GLU A 48 -0.58 -19.25 5.38
CA GLU A 48 -1.97 -19.70 5.20
C GLU A 48 -2.75 -18.88 4.17
N ASN A 49 -2.26 -17.68 3.82
CA ASN A 49 -2.98 -16.74 2.96
C ASN A 49 -2.19 -16.32 1.73
N CYS A 50 -2.89 -15.97 0.66
CA CYS A 50 -2.29 -15.36 -0.52
C CYS A 50 -2.19 -13.83 -0.37
N PHE A 51 -1.48 -13.18 -1.32
CA PHE A 51 -1.28 -11.74 -1.32
C PHE A 51 -2.61 -10.96 -1.30
N GLU A 52 -3.58 -11.39 -2.10
CA GLU A 52 -4.86 -10.71 -2.24
C GLU A 52 -5.69 -10.78 -0.95
N GLU A 53 -5.62 -11.89 -0.24
CA GLU A 53 -6.31 -12.06 1.05
C GLU A 53 -5.73 -11.14 2.11
N VAL A 54 -4.40 -11.02 2.17
CA VAL A 54 -3.73 -10.13 3.11
C VAL A 54 -3.97 -8.67 2.74
N ALA A 55 -3.96 -8.31 1.45
CA ALA A 55 -4.28 -6.97 1.00
C ALA A 55 -5.73 -6.60 1.38
N TYR A 56 -6.67 -7.49 1.14
CA TYR A 56 -8.06 -7.30 1.54
C TYR A 56 -8.20 -7.10 3.06
N LEU A 57 -7.53 -7.93 3.87
CA LEU A 57 -7.51 -7.80 5.32
C LEU A 57 -7.03 -6.41 5.76
N LEU A 58 -5.95 -5.92 5.17
CA LEU A 58 -5.39 -4.60 5.53
C LEU A 58 -6.36 -3.46 5.21
N TRP A 59 -7.09 -3.56 4.10
CA TRP A 59 -8.03 -2.51 3.66
C TRP A 59 -9.35 -2.55 4.41
N THR A 60 -9.91 -3.74 4.62
CA THR A 60 -11.27 -3.90 5.19
C THR A 60 -11.28 -4.19 6.68
N GLY A 61 -10.18 -4.74 7.22
CA GLY A 61 -10.04 -5.12 8.62
C GLY A 61 -10.44 -6.57 8.94
N SER A 62 -10.85 -7.37 7.94
CA SER A 62 -11.21 -8.79 8.08
C SER A 62 -10.67 -9.61 6.92
N LEU A 63 -10.39 -10.90 7.16
CA LEU A 63 -10.04 -11.81 6.09
C LEU A 63 -11.24 -12.02 5.16
N PRO A 64 -11.00 -12.05 3.83
CA PRO A 64 -12.05 -12.21 2.85
C PRO A 64 -12.59 -13.64 2.79
N THR A 65 -13.80 -13.76 2.29
CA THR A 65 -14.35 -15.01 1.80
C THR A 65 -13.75 -15.35 0.42
N GLU A 66 -13.88 -16.60 -0.04
CA GLU A 66 -13.43 -17.00 -1.38
C GLU A 66 -14.09 -16.18 -2.51
N ALA A 67 -15.36 -15.79 -2.33
CA ALA A 67 -16.06 -14.95 -3.28
C ALA A 67 -15.45 -13.54 -3.36
N GLU A 68 -15.16 -12.91 -2.21
CA GLU A 68 -14.55 -11.58 -2.15
C GLU A 68 -13.13 -11.57 -2.73
N VAL A 69 -12.34 -12.63 -2.52
CA VAL A 69 -11.04 -12.79 -3.21
C VAL A 69 -11.23 -12.86 -4.72
N GLY A 70 -12.24 -13.60 -5.18
CA GLY A 70 -12.57 -13.68 -6.58
C GLY A 70 -12.90 -12.32 -7.20
N GLU A 71 -13.76 -11.56 -6.54
CA GLU A 71 -14.12 -10.19 -6.96
C GLU A 71 -12.91 -9.25 -6.98
N LEU A 72 -12.07 -9.29 -5.96
CA LEU A 72 -10.84 -8.48 -5.92
C LEU A 72 -9.91 -8.82 -7.08
N ARG A 73 -9.71 -10.11 -7.37
CA ARG A 73 -8.88 -10.57 -8.49
C ARG A 73 -9.41 -10.07 -9.83
N GLU A 74 -10.71 -10.14 -10.06
CA GLU A 74 -11.33 -9.63 -11.28
C GLU A 74 -11.06 -8.12 -11.46
N VAL A 75 -11.21 -7.33 -10.39
CA VAL A 75 -10.92 -5.89 -10.41
C VAL A 75 -9.44 -5.64 -10.73
N VAL A 76 -8.52 -6.34 -10.05
CA VAL A 76 -7.08 -6.19 -10.27
C VAL A 76 -6.71 -6.55 -11.70
N PHE A 77 -7.15 -7.72 -12.21
CA PHE A 77 -6.84 -8.17 -13.57
C PHE A 77 -7.46 -7.27 -14.64
N ALA A 78 -8.68 -6.75 -14.42
CA ALA A 78 -9.27 -5.79 -15.32
C ALA A 78 -8.43 -4.51 -15.47
N ASN A 79 -7.88 -4.02 -14.36
CA ASN A 79 -7.02 -2.83 -14.38
C ASN A 79 -5.62 -3.11 -14.93
N MET A 80 -5.04 -4.29 -14.69
CA MET A 80 -3.74 -4.69 -15.25
C MET A 80 -3.74 -4.71 -16.78
N ARG A 81 -4.84 -5.10 -17.42
CA ARG A 81 -4.95 -5.10 -18.88
C ARG A 81 -4.82 -3.71 -19.49
N HIS A 82 -5.30 -2.69 -18.82
CA HIS A 82 -5.20 -1.31 -19.31
C HIS A 82 -3.76 -0.80 -19.41
N VAL A 83 -2.86 -1.28 -18.57
CA VAL A 83 -1.43 -0.91 -18.63
C VAL A 83 -0.76 -1.57 -19.85
N ALA A 84 -1.16 -2.79 -20.20
CA ALA A 84 -0.64 -3.53 -21.35
C ALA A 84 -1.11 -2.95 -22.70
N GLU A 85 -2.19 -2.20 -22.73
CA GLU A 85 -2.75 -1.57 -23.94
C GLU A 85 -2.10 -0.23 -24.31
N GLU A 86 -1.14 0.26 -23.52
CA GLU A 86 -0.37 1.49 -23.76
C GLU A 86 1.10 1.22 -24.19
N PRO A 87 1.32 0.48 -25.30
CA PRO A 87 2.68 0.10 -25.72
C PRO A 87 3.53 1.32 -26.08
N ALA A 88 2.91 2.46 -26.45
CA ALA A 88 3.61 3.66 -26.82
C ALA A 88 4.41 4.25 -25.64
N THR A 89 3.89 4.19 -24.43
CA THR A 89 4.58 4.67 -23.23
C THR A 89 5.79 3.79 -22.90
N LEU A 90 5.63 2.47 -22.99
CA LEU A 90 6.72 1.51 -22.74
C LEU A 90 7.82 1.58 -23.81
N ALA A 91 7.44 1.85 -25.08
CA ALA A 91 8.39 1.99 -26.17
C ALA A 91 9.29 3.25 -26.06
N MET A 92 8.90 4.22 -25.27
CA MET A 92 9.70 5.43 -25.00
C MET A 92 10.76 5.24 -23.90
N LEU A 93 10.70 4.12 -23.17
CA LEU A 93 11.65 3.84 -22.10
C LEU A 93 12.97 3.30 -22.69
N ASP A 94 14.09 3.83 -22.17
CA ASP A 94 15.41 3.32 -22.52
C ASP A 94 15.55 1.87 -22.01
N PRO A 95 15.89 0.88 -22.87
CA PRO A 95 16.13 -0.50 -22.44
C PRO A 95 17.26 -0.64 -21.40
N GLN A 96 18.12 0.36 -21.27
CA GLN A 96 19.20 0.41 -20.29
C GLN A 96 18.81 1.15 -19.00
N ALA A 97 17.60 1.68 -18.91
CA ALA A 97 17.12 2.35 -17.71
C ALA A 97 17.07 1.38 -16.52
N LEU A 98 17.30 1.91 -15.31
CA LEU A 98 17.07 1.14 -14.09
C LEU A 98 15.60 0.71 -14.01
N PRO A 99 15.31 -0.56 -13.65
CA PRO A 99 13.93 -1.09 -13.64
C PRO A 99 12.95 -0.23 -12.84
N MET A 100 13.35 0.29 -11.70
CA MET A 100 12.50 1.14 -10.86
C MET A 100 12.23 2.52 -11.49
N ASP A 101 13.17 3.07 -12.24
CA ASP A 101 12.97 4.34 -12.95
C ASP A 101 12.03 4.14 -14.14
N ALA A 102 12.15 3.00 -14.82
CA ALA A 102 11.24 2.60 -15.89
C ALA A 102 9.79 2.46 -15.38
N VAL A 103 9.59 1.73 -14.27
CA VAL A 103 8.27 1.55 -13.66
C VAL A 103 7.67 2.89 -13.24
N ARG A 104 8.43 3.74 -12.56
CA ARG A 104 7.97 5.07 -12.11
C ARG A 104 7.55 5.94 -13.29
N SER A 105 8.37 5.98 -14.34
CA SER A 105 8.08 6.76 -15.55
C SER A 105 6.85 6.25 -16.29
N ALA A 106 6.71 4.93 -16.42
CA ALA A 106 5.56 4.29 -17.04
C ALA A 106 4.27 4.59 -16.27
N MET A 107 4.28 4.49 -14.94
CA MET A 107 3.13 4.81 -14.10
C MET A 107 2.73 6.30 -14.20
N SER A 108 3.70 7.20 -14.20
CA SER A 108 3.45 8.64 -14.34
C SER A 108 2.85 8.99 -15.71
N ALA A 109 3.38 8.41 -16.79
CA ALA A 109 2.88 8.62 -18.15
C ALA A 109 1.48 8.03 -18.32
N TRP A 110 1.23 6.84 -17.77
CA TRP A 110 -0.08 6.22 -17.76
C TRP A 110 -1.12 7.06 -16.99
N ALA A 111 -0.75 7.60 -15.83
CA ALA A 111 -1.63 8.49 -15.05
C ALA A 111 -1.98 9.78 -15.82
N MET A 112 -1.04 10.34 -16.59
CA MET A 112 -1.28 11.52 -17.43
C MET A 112 -2.18 11.23 -18.64
N SER A 113 -2.14 10.01 -19.20
CA SER A 113 -2.99 9.62 -20.32
C SER A 113 -4.46 9.45 -19.91
N ARG A 114 -4.71 9.17 -18.64
CA ARG A 114 -6.05 9.11 -18.08
C ARG A 114 -6.44 10.49 -17.57
N LYS A 115 -7.51 11.05 -18.12
CA LYS A 115 -8.19 12.19 -17.50
C LYS A 115 -8.75 11.72 -16.17
N MET A 116 -7.97 11.88 -15.12
CA MET A 116 -8.51 11.76 -13.77
C MET A 116 -9.45 12.95 -13.58
N ASP A 117 -10.71 12.67 -13.30
CA ASP A 117 -11.66 13.72 -12.95
C ASP A 117 -11.11 14.48 -11.75
N GLU A 118 -10.78 15.76 -11.96
CA GLU A 118 -10.19 16.64 -10.93
C GLU A 118 -11.16 16.94 -9.77
N GLY A 119 -12.31 16.28 -9.73
CA GLY A 119 -13.37 16.45 -8.74
C GLY A 119 -13.62 15.29 -7.81
N GLY A 120 -12.74 14.27 -7.79
CA GLY A 120 -12.90 13.12 -6.93
C GLY A 120 -12.90 13.48 -5.45
N THR A 121 -13.91 13.01 -4.70
CA THR A 121 -13.93 13.11 -3.25
C THR A 121 -12.81 12.28 -2.64
N LEU A 122 -12.38 12.57 -1.39
CA LEU A 122 -11.40 11.74 -0.67
C LEU A 122 -11.78 10.25 -0.67
N ALA A 123 -13.09 9.94 -0.71
CA ALA A 123 -13.57 8.56 -0.80
C ALA A 123 -13.35 7.94 -2.20
N GLU A 124 -13.34 8.74 -3.26
CA GLU A 124 -13.02 8.30 -4.63
C GLU A 124 -11.52 8.19 -4.84
N ILE A 125 -10.73 9.09 -4.26
CA ILE A 125 -9.28 9.00 -4.19
C ILE A 125 -8.88 7.72 -3.43
N GLY A 126 -9.52 7.42 -2.29
CA GLY A 126 -9.32 6.18 -1.53
C GLY A 126 -9.64 4.93 -2.35
N ARG A 127 -10.70 4.95 -3.19
CA ARG A 127 -11.05 3.84 -4.10
C ARG A 127 -10.11 3.69 -5.30
N ALA A 128 -9.44 4.75 -5.73
CA ALA A 128 -8.45 4.69 -6.81
C ALA A 128 -7.10 4.11 -6.34
N HIS A 129 -6.92 3.94 -5.04
CA HIS A 129 -5.73 3.34 -4.41
C HIS A 129 -5.99 1.93 -3.86
N VAL A 130 -7.17 1.40 -4.12
CA VAL A 130 -7.58 0.02 -3.77
C VAL A 130 -7.59 -0.83 -5.03
#